data_966d87aea0a5d7ab0da91a306a890c7b
#
_entry.id   966d87aea0a5d7ab0da91a306a890c7b
#
_cell.length_a   1.000
_cell.length_b   1.000
_cell.length_c   1.000
_cell.angle_alpha   90.00
_cell.angle_beta   90.00
_cell.angle_gamma   90.00
#
_symmetry.space_group_name_H-M   'P 1'
#
loop_
_entity.id
_entity.type
_entity.pdbx_description
1 polymer ?
#
loop_
_entity_poly.entity_id
_entity_poly.type
_entity_poly.pdbx_seq_one_letter_code
_entity_poly.pdbx_strand_id
1 'polypeptide(L)'
;MKFTSVLSLLVAVASAVPTPTVDEAEHVHIEKRATISEAATLGYASTNGGTTGGAGGTVTTVSTLPQFTAAVNEKDATPRIVVVKGIISGSANVRIGSNKSVIGLPGAGFDGIGLYARRQKNIILRNIISRNVLGSVGDGFRIDETTNVWVDHCEFYSKLIADKDYYDGLVDLSHAADFVTISYTYFHDHWKTSLVGHSENNGAKDSGHLRVTYAHNYWANCGSRGPSLRFGTGHVYNSYYLNMNSAINTRQNAQVLIQSNVFKNVTVSITTQDSDIVGYANALDNDLGGAPNTAPVGKLTASSPPYAYSLLGSSKVAATVPGQAGARLTF
;
A
#
# COMPACT_ATOMS: atom_id res chain seq x y z
N MET A 1 73.51 -59.15 -38.64
CA MET A 1 72.08 -59.24 -38.77
C MET A 1 71.46 -58.25 -37.69
N LYS A 2 70.92 -57.15 -38.13
CA LYS A 2 70.32 -56.17 -37.26
C LYS A 2 68.82 -56.16 -37.55
N PHE A 3 68.00 -56.54 -36.59
CA PHE A 3 66.55 -56.43 -36.70
C PHE A 3 66.13 -55.00 -36.18
N THR A 4 65.49 -54.31 -37.05
CA THR A 4 64.85 -52.99 -36.68
C THR A 4 63.38 -53.27 -36.39
N SER A 5 62.98 -53.09 -35.15
CA SER A 5 61.57 -53.12 -34.76
C SER A 5 60.90 -51.76 -35.03
N VAL A 6 59.83 -51.80 -35.82
CA VAL A 6 58.97 -50.61 -36.07
C VAL A 6 57.83 -50.66 -35.03
N LEU A 7 57.82 -49.66 -34.20
CA LEU A 7 56.75 -49.46 -33.18
C LEU A 7 55.62 -48.61 -33.81
N SER A 8 54.48 -49.22 -34.05
CA SER A 8 53.27 -48.54 -34.55
C SER A 8 52.52 -47.89 -33.41
N LEU A 9 52.39 -46.55 -33.46
CA LEU A 9 51.65 -45.78 -32.50
C LEU A 9 50.19 -45.71 -32.93
N LEU A 10 49.29 -46.36 -32.19
CA LEU A 10 47.83 -46.21 -32.37
C LEU A 10 47.39 -44.96 -31.62
N VAL A 11 46.91 -43.98 -32.35
CA VAL A 11 46.20 -42.80 -31.78
C VAL A 11 44.74 -43.13 -31.63
N ALA A 12 44.26 -43.31 -30.40
CA ALA A 12 42.85 -43.43 -30.09
C ALA A 12 42.22 -42.07 -30.09
N VAL A 13 41.32 -41.80 -31.03
CA VAL A 13 40.48 -40.59 -31.06
C VAL A 13 39.28 -40.87 -30.13
N ALA A 14 39.27 -40.26 -28.96
CA ALA A 14 38.10 -40.28 -28.05
C ALA A 14 37.05 -39.28 -28.58
N SER A 15 35.95 -39.84 -29.11
CA SER A 15 34.75 -39.02 -29.43
C SER A 15 34.04 -38.67 -28.11
N ALA A 16 34.07 -37.40 -27.75
CA ALA A 16 33.27 -36.86 -26.67
C ALA A 16 31.79 -36.87 -27.09
N VAL A 17 30.99 -37.71 -26.44
CA VAL A 17 29.53 -37.69 -26.52
C VAL A 17 29.07 -36.48 -25.70
N PRO A 18 28.29 -35.53 -26.28
CA PRO A 18 27.75 -34.42 -25.48
C PRO A 18 26.78 -35.00 -24.45
N THR A 19 27.05 -34.71 -23.17
CA THR A 19 26.12 -34.98 -22.07
C THR A 19 24.92 -34.03 -22.26
N PRO A 20 23.68 -34.54 -22.23
CA PRO A 20 22.52 -33.64 -22.26
C PRO A 20 22.56 -32.73 -21.02
N THR A 21 22.60 -31.42 -21.24
CA THR A 21 22.32 -30.43 -20.23
C THR A 21 20.88 -30.65 -19.81
N VAL A 22 20.66 -30.94 -18.52
CA VAL A 22 19.34 -30.96 -17.92
C VAL A 22 18.88 -29.49 -18.00
N ASP A 23 17.86 -29.20 -18.82
CA ASP A 23 17.16 -27.93 -18.77
C ASP A 23 16.73 -27.74 -17.32
N GLU A 24 17.17 -26.61 -16.71
CA GLU A 24 16.60 -26.14 -15.45
C GLU A 24 15.10 -26.02 -15.73
N ALA A 25 14.31 -26.87 -15.08
CA ALA A 25 12.86 -26.80 -15.11
C ALA A 25 12.49 -25.38 -14.71
N GLU A 26 11.89 -24.61 -15.62
CA GLU A 26 11.23 -23.35 -15.27
C GLU A 26 10.34 -23.66 -14.08
N HIS A 27 10.71 -23.15 -12.92
CA HIS A 27 9.84 -23.13 -11.76
C HIS A 27 8.65 -22.25 -12.16
N VAL A 28 7.59 -22.88 -12.65
CA VAL A 28 6.29 -22.23 -12.80
C VAL A 28 5.91 -21.77 -11.40
N HIS A 29 6.13 -20.48 -11.14
CA HIS A 29 5.70 -19.84 -9.91
C HIS A 29 4.17 -19.79 -9.98
N ILE A 30 3.52 -20.82 -9.43
CA ILE A 30 2.05 -20.82 -9.28
C ILE A 30 1.77 -19.78 -8.21
N GLU A 31 1.44 -18.57 -8.65
CA GLU A 31 0.94 -17.55 -7.75
C GLU A 31 -0.31 -18.09 -7.06
N LYS A 32 -0.23 -18.22 -5.74
CA LYS A 32 -1.38 -18.65 -4.94
C LYS A 32 -2.49 -17.62 -5.14
N ARG A 33 -3.61 -18.05 -5.72
CA ARG A 33 -4.78 -17.18 -5.86
C ARG A 33 -5.15 -16.58 -4.51
N ALA A 34 -5.38 -15.27 -4.49
CA ALA A 34 -5.88 -14.58 -3.31
C ALA A 34 -7.29 -15.09 -2.96
N THR A 35 -7.63 -15.07 -1.69
CA THR A 35 -8.99 -15.41 -1.25
C THR A 35 -9.76 -14.16 -0.88
N ILE A 36 -11.06 -14.14 -1.19
CA ILE A 36 -11.93 -13.00 -0.85
C ILE A 36 -12.18 -12.84 0.66
N SER A 37 -11.85 -13.85 1.47
CA SER A 37 -12.01 -13.89 2.92
C SER A 37 -10.70 -13.73 3.69
N GLU A 38 -9.61 -13.37 3.02
CA GLU A 38 -8.30 -13.25 3.64
C GLU A 38 -8.27 -12.11 4.65
N ALA A 39 -7.72 -12.40 5.84
CA ALA A 39 -7.51 -11.43 6.90
C ALA A 39 -6.18 -10.68 6.70
N ALA A 40 -6.03 -9.52 7.31
CA ALA A 40 -4.78 -8.77 7.31
C ALA A 40 -3.66 -9.57 8.00
N THR A 41 -2.55 -9.77 7.31
CA THR A 41 -1.40 -10.55 7.80
C THR A 41 -0.19 -9.68 8.14
N LEU A 42 -0.23 -8.39 7.84
CA LEU A 42 0.91 -7.48 8.01
C LEU A 42 0.48 -6.13 8.62
N GLY A 43 1.45 -5.43 9.18
CA GLY A 43 1.27 -4.08 9.67
C GLY A 43 0.34 -3.96 10.88
N TYR A 44 -0.01 -2.74 11.22
CA TYR A 44 -0.90 -2.49 12.37
C TYR A 44 -2.29 -3.12 12.23
N ALA A 45 -2.81 -3.30 11.03
CA ALA A 45 -4.10 -3.97 10.83
C ALA A 45 -4.10 -5.44 11.29
N SER A 46 -2.95 -6.09 11.41
CA SER A 46 -2.82 -7.45 11.94
C SER A 46 -2.79 -7.51 13.48
N THR A 47 -2.74 -6.36 14.14
CA THR A 47 -2.72 -6.22 15.60
C THR A 47 -4.10 -5.88 16.17
N ASN A 48 -4.19 -5.65 17.48
CA ASN A 48 -5.47 -5.28 18.13
C ASN A 48 -6.63 -6.25 17.81
N GLY A 49 -6.35 -7.55 17.85
CA GLY A 49 -7.32 -8.59 17.50
C GLY A 49 -7.41 -8.91 15.99
N GLY A 50 -6.65 -8.19 15.16
CA GLY A 50 -6.58 -8.39 13.71
C GLY A 50 -7.72 -7.75 12.93
N THR A 51 -7.61 -7.79 11.61
CA THR A 51 -8.63 -7.29 10.68
C THR A 51 -9.07 -8.44 9.77
N THR A 52 -10.28 -8.90 9.96
CA THR A 52 -10.90 -10.03 9.22
C THR A 52 -11.99 -9.58 8.26
N GLY A 53 -12.38 -8.29 8.33
CA GLY A 53 -13.45 -7.73 7.51
C GLY A 53 -14.76 -8.48 7.64
N GLY A 54 -15.33 -8.88 6.51
CA GLY A 54 -16.57 -9.64 6.42
C GLY A 54 -16.39 -11.15 6.42
N ALA A 55 -15.21 -11.69 6.81
CA ALA A 55 -14.97 -13.13 6.80
C ALA A 55 -16.00 -13.89 7.66
N GLY A 56 -16.49 -15.02 7.15
CA GLY A 56 -17.56 -15.81 7.77
C GLY A 56 -18.98 -15.28 7.52
N GLY A 57 -19.13 -14.08 6.94
CA GLY A 57 -20.41 -13.51 6.57
C GLY A 57 -20.88 -13.91 5.16
N THR A 58 -22.03 -13.38 4.77
CA THR A 58 -22.59 -13.60 3.43
C THR A 58 -21.72 -12.92 2.37
N VAL A 59 -21.61 -13.56 1.20
CA VAL A 59 -20.98 -12.99 0.01
C VAL A 59 -22.06 -12.36 -0.86
N THR A 60 -21.90 -11.10 -1.23
CA THR A 60 -22.83 -10.36 -2.08
C THR A 60 -22.07 -9.71 -3.24
N THR A 61 -22.42 -10.03 -4.48
CA THR A 61 -21.85 -9.38 -5.66
C THR A 61 -22.67 -8.16 -6.04
N VAL A 62 -21.99 -7.04 -6.30
CA VAL A 62 -22.60 -5.75 -6.64
C VAL A 62 -21.97 -5.16 -7.90
N SER A 63 -22.77 -4.47 -8.72
CA SER A 63 -22.35 -3.80 -9.95
C SER A 63 -22.97 -2.42 -10.13
N THR A 64 -23.78 -1.98 -9.18
CA THR A 64 -24.43 -0.65 -9.20
C THR A 64 -24.28 0.06 -7.87
N LEU A 65 -24.31 1.40 -7.87
CA LEU A 65 -24.21 2.21 -6.68
C LEU A 65 -25.30 1.89 -5.64
N PRO A 66 -26.59 1.73 -5.96
CA PRO A 66 -27.59 1.33 -4.98
C PRO A 66 -27.31 -0.03 -4.34
N GLN A 67 -26.90 -1.04 -5.13
CA GLN A 67 -26.52 -2.36 -4.59
C GLN A 67 -25.32 -2.26 -3.64
N PHE A 68 -24.29 -1.52 -4.02
CA PHE A 68 -23.10 -1.31 -3.19
C PHE A 68 -23.46 -0.62 -1.87
N THR A 69 -24.18 0.52 -1.94
CA THR A 69 -24.59 1.28 -0.75
C THR A 69 -25.43 0.44 0.22
N ALA A 70 -26.34 -0.38 -0.30
CA ALA A 70 -27.13 -1.30 0.53
C ALA A 70 -26.26 -2.38 1.18
N ALA A 71 -25.29 -2.94 0.46
CA ALA A 71 -24.43 -4.02 0.94
C ALA A 71 -23.43 -3.58 2.02
N VAL A 72 -22.95 -2.32 2.00
CA VAL A 72 -21.96 -1.78 2.95
C VAL A 72 -22.58 -0.92 4.05
N ASN A 73 -23.90 -0.83 4.17
CA ASN A 73 -24.63 0.08 5.05
C ASN A 73 -23.94 0.30 6.41
N GLU A 74 -23.70 1.56 6.77
CA GLU A 74 -22.98 1.94 8.00
C GLU A 74 -23.68 1.52 9.29
N LYS A 75 -25.02 1.31 9.25
CA LYS A 75 -25.84 0.90 10.39
C LYS A 75 -25.94 -0.62 10.54
N ASP A 76 -25.43 -1.38 9.57
CA ASP A 76 -25.41 -2.84 9.59
C ASP A 76 -24.01 -3.37 9.88
N ALA A 77 -23.77 -3.83 11.09
CA ALA A 77 -22.49 -4.42 11.50
C ALA A 77 -22.39 -5.94 11.24
N THR A 78 -23.38 -6.54 10.59
CA THR A 78 -23.34 -7.97 10.21
C THR A 78 -22.18 -8.23 9.25
N PRO A 79 -21.33 -9.23 9.50
CA PRO A 79 -20.21 -9.54 8.60
C PRO A 79 -20.68 -9.80 7.17
N ARG A 80 -20.02 -9.16 6.20
CA ARG A 80 -20.34 -9.34 4.78
C ARG A 80 -19.13 -9.14 3.90
N ILE A 81 -18.95 -10.02 2.91
CA ILE A 81 -18.01 -9.86 1.83
C ILE A 81 -18.77 -9.28 0.62
N VAL A 82 -18.43 -8.07 0.22
CA VAL A 82 -19.03 -7.35 -0.91
C VAL A 82 -18.09 -7.43 -2.09
N VAL A 83 -18.44 -8.22 -3.10
CA VAL A 83 -17.65 -8.41 -4.30
C VAL A 83 -18.10 -7.40 -5.35
N VAL A 84 -17.23 -6.47 -5.70
CA VAL A 84 -17.48 -5.45 -6.72
C VAL A 84 -17.13 -6.01 -8.09
N LYS A 85 -18.07 -5.93 -9.03
CA LYS A 85 -17.91 -6.37 -10.43
C LYS A 85 -17.99 -5.19 -11.38
N GLY A 86 -16.87 -4.93 -12.08
CA GLY A 86 -16.74 -3.80 -13.00
C GLY A 86 -16.60 -2.45 -12.28
N ILE A 87 -16.60 -1.37 -13.05
CA ILE A 87 -16.53 0.00 -12.52
C ILE A 87 -17.94 0.50 -12.20
N ILE A 88 -18.16 0.89 -10.96
CA ILE A 88 -19.39 1.57 -10.53
C ILE A 88 -19.11 3.08 -10.57
N SER A 89 -19.83 3.81 -11.40
CA SER A 89 -19.66 5.26 -11.57
C SER A 89 -20.79 6.02 -10.87
N GLY A 90 -20.46 7.21 -10.35
CA GLY A 90 -21.43 8.10 -9.73
C GLY A 90 -20.75 9.29 -9.04
N SER A 91 -21.55 10.11 -8.35
CA SER A 91 -21.07 11.20 -7.50
C SER A 91 -21.74 11.06 -6.15
N ALA A 92 -21.09 10.31 -5.24
CA ALA A 92 -21.64 10.01 -3.92
C ALA A 92 -20.52 9.70 -2.93
N ASN A 93 -20.72 10.05 -1.66
CA ASN A 93 -19.89 9.61 -0.55
C ASN A 93 -20.58 8.43 0.14
N VAL A 94 -20.08 7.21 -0.06
CA VAL A 94 -20.70 5.98 0.47
C VAL A 94 -20.11 5.61 1.81
N ARG A 95 -20.95 5.49 2.83
CA ARG A 95 -20.55 5.13 4.18
C ARG A 95 -20.49 3.62 4.36
N ILE A 96 -19.34 3.13 4.80
CA ILE A 96 -19.05 1.71 5.00
C ILE A 96 -19.19 1.37 6.48
N GLY A 97 -20.02 0.36 6.79
CA GLY A 97 -20.20 -0.17 8.13
C GLY A 97 -19.10 -1.12 8.60
N SER A 98 -19.14 -1.49 9.88
CA SER A 98 -18.20 -2.44 10.47
C SER A 98 -18.32 -3.84 9.88
N ASN A 99 -17.26 -4.63 9.99
CA ASN A 99 -17.20 -6.04 9.57
C ASN A 99 -17.54 -6.21 8.08
N LYS A 100 -16.93 -5.39 7.23
CA LYS A 100 -17.10 -5.45 5.78
C LYS A 100 -15.76 -5.72 5.08
N SER A 101 -15.77 -6.64 4.12
CA SER A 101 -14.72 -6.76 3.11
C SER A 101 -15.29 -6.29 1.77
N VAL A 102 -14.70 -5.24 1.19
CA VAL A 102 -15.01 -4.76 -0.16
C VAL A 102 -13.91 -5.26 -1.07
N ILE A 103 -14.23 -6.19 -1.95
CA ILE A 103 -13.28 -6.93 -2.78
C ILE A 103 -13.59 -6.65 -4.25
N GLY A 104 -12.61 -6.13 -5.00
CA GLY A 104 -12.76 -5.92 -6.44
C GLY A 104 -12.39 -7.15 -7.25
N LEU A 105 -13.25 -7.57 -8.17
CA LEU A 105 -12.81 -8.46 -9.25
C LEU A 105 -11.80 -7.74 -10.15
N PRO A 106 -11.02 -8.44 -10.99
CA PRO A 106 -10.06 -7.79 -11.88
C PRO A 106 -10.68 -6.62 -12.66
N GLY A 107 -10.07 -5.44 -12.55
CA GLY A 107 -10.55 -4.20 -13.17
C GLY A 107 -11.78 -3.55 -12.53
N ALA A 108 -12.23 -4.02 -11.36
CA ALA A 108 -13.39 -3.47 -10.66
C ALA A 108 -13.02 -2.30 -9.76
N GLY A 109 -14.00 -1.41 -9.53
CA GLY A 109 -13.79 -0.28 -8.64
C GLY A 109 -14.84 0.81 -8.76
N PHE A 110 -14.44 2.04 -8.46
CA PHE A 110 -15.30 3.21 -8.36
C PHE A 110 -14.75 4.38 -9.17
N ASP A 111 -15.63 5.11 -9.84
CA ASP A 111 -15.32 6.34 -10.58
C ASP A 111 -16.23 7.47 -10.07
N GLY A 112 -15.63 8.48 -9.42
CA GLY A 112 -16.33 9.62 -8.83
C GLY A 112 -17.02 9.32 -7.50
N ILE A 113 -16.88 8.12 -6.94
CA ILE A 113 -17.49 7.71 -5.67
C ILE A 113 -16.43 7.69 -4.57
N GLY A 114 -16.63 8.52 -3.55
CA GLY A 114 -15.86 8.51 -2.32
C GLY A 114 -16.36 7.45 -1.33
N LEU A 115 -15.44 6.88 -0.57
CA LEU A 115 -15.73 5.90 0.48
C LEU A 115 -15.45 6.54 1.85
N TYR A 116 -16.28 6.25 2.83
CA TYR A 116 -16.14 6.83 4.16
C TYR A 116 -16.45 5.81 5.26
N ALA A 117 -15.49 5.55 6.13
CA ALA A 117 -15.68 4.79 7.35
C ALA A 117 -15.57 5.73 8.57
N ARG A 118 -16.63 5.85 9.37
CA ARG A 118 -16.62 6.68 10.57
C ARG A 118 -17.22 5.95 11.76
N ARG A 119 -16.46 5.89 12.87
CA ARG A 119 -16.85 5.16 14.09
C ARG A 119 -17.17 3.70 13.84
N GLN A 120 -16.38 3.11 12.96
CA GLN A 120 -16.50 1.71 12.53
C GLN A 120 -15.27 0.89 12.97
N LYS A 121 -15.29 -0.39 12.68
CA LYS A 121 -14.16 -1.29 12.92
C LYS A 121 -14.16 -2.47 11.95
N ASN A 122 -12.96 -3.05 11.79
CA ASN A 122 -12.79 -4.31 11.07
C ASN A 122 -13.27 -4.22 9.61
N ILE A 123 -12.55 -3.41 8.81
CA ILE A 123 -12.88 -3.16 7.39
C ILE A 123 -11.69 -3.56 6.51
N ILE A 124 -11.98 -4.26 5.43
CA ILE A 124 -11.02 -4.58 4.37
C ILE A 124 -11.49 -3.94 3.06
N LEU A 125 -10.60 -3.19 2.42
CA LEU A 125 -10.76 -2.71 1.05
C LEU A 125 -9.63 -3.32 0.22
N ARG A 126 -9.95 -4.21 -0.72
CA ARG A 126 -8.92 -4.97 -1.41
C ARG A 126 -9.18 -5.09 -2.91
N ASN A 127 -8.13 -4.91 -3.70
CA ASN A 127 -8.16 -5.02 -5.17
C ASN A 127 -9.16 -4.06 -5.84
N ILE A 128 -9.30 -2.85 -5.30
CA ILE A 128 -10.25 -1.83 -5.77
C ILE A 128 -9.51 -0.72 -6.52
N ILE A 129 -10.03 -0.35 -7.68
CA ILE A 129 -9.68 0.89 -8.37
C ILE A 129 -10.59 2.01 -7.84
N SER A 130 -10.02 3.11 -7.33
CA SER A 130 -10.76 4.32 -6.95
C SER A 130 -10.20 5.51 -7.69
N ARG A 131 -11.05 6.22 -8.43
CA ARG A 131 -10.58 7.32 -9.28
C ARG A 131 -11.53 8.49 -9.38
N ASN A 132 -10.97 9.66 -9.69
CA ASN A 132 -11.69 10.89 -10.04
C ASN A 132 -12.72 11.34 -8.99
N VAL A 133 -12.46 11.13 -7.70
CA VAL A 133 -13.35 11.57 -6.63
C VAL A 133 -13.18 13.07 -6.44
N LEU A 134 -14.24 13.83 -6.72
CA LEU A 134 -14.22 15.30 -6.60
C LEU A 134 -14.10 15.74 -5.14
N GLY A 135 -13.42 16.86 -4.85
CA GLY A 135 -13.33 17.42 -3.51
C GLY A 135 -14.69 17.73 -2.87
N SER A 136 -15.71 18.05 -3.68
CA SER A 136 -17.10 18.21 -3.21
C SER A 136 -17.76 16.91 -2.75
N VAL A 137 -17.22 15.75 -3.15
CA VAL A 137 -17.67 14.41 -2.71
C VAL A 137 -16.86 13.95 -1.50
N GLY A 138 -15.57 14.29 -1.44
CA GLY A 138 -14.63 13.93 -0.38
C GLY A 138 -13.44 13.15 -0.90
N ASP A 139 -12.88 12.30 -0.06
CA ASP A 139 -11.69 11.50 -0.36
C ASP A 139 -12.02 10.22 -1.12
N GLY A 140 -11.02 9.62 -1.73
CA GLY A 140 -11.14 8.27 -2.31
C GLY A 140 -11.55 7.25 -1.24
N PHE A 141 -10.86 7.25 -0.10
CA PHE A 141 -11.29 6.54 1.11
C PHE A 141 -10.90 7.33 2.36
N ARG A 142 -11.88 7.82 3.10
CA ARG A 142 -11.72 8.51 4.37
C ARG A 142 -12.00 7.58 5.55
N ILE A 143 -11.11 7.61 6.55
CA ILE A 143 -11.15 6.76 7.73
C ILE A 143 -11.10 7.65 8.96
N ASP A 144 -12.24 7.84 9.64
CA ASP A 144 -12.37 8.66 10.85
C ASP A 144 -12.84 7.82 12.04
N GLU A 145 -12.24 7.99 13.22
CA GLU A 145 -12.68 7.30 14.46
C GLU A 145 -12.88 5.78 14.25
N THR A 146 -12.14 5.19 13.32
CA THR A 146 -12.34 3.81 12.85
C THR A 146 -11.07 3.00 13.10
N THR A 147 -11.21 1.77 13.55
CA THR A 147 -10.08 0.90 13.91
C THR A 147 -10.03 -0.38 13.11
N ASN A 148 -8.84 -0.95 12.97
CA ASN A 148 -8.62 -2.21 12.25
C ASN A 148 -9.11 -2.11 10.79
N VAL A 149 -8.36 -1.37 9.98
CA VAL A 149 -8.62 -1.21 8.55
C VAL A 149 -7.44 -1.70 7.73
N TRP A 150 -7.72 -2.50 6.74
CA TRP A 150 -6.73 -2.97 5.78
C TRP A 150 -7.11 -2.55 4.37
N VAL A 151 -6.29 -1.70 3.76
CA VAL A 151 -6.34 -1.33 2.34
C VAL A 151 -5.22 -2.06 1.63
N ASP A 152 -5.54 -2.93 0.69
CA ASP A 152 -4.56 -3.83 0.11
C ASP A 152 -4.75 -4.02 -1.40
N HIS A 153 -3.65 -4.00 -2.15
CA HIS A 153 -3.67 -4.15 -3.60
C HIS A 153 -4.72 -3.26 -4.28
N CYS A 154 -4.83 -2.01 -3.83
CA CYS A 154 -5.74 -1.03 -4.44
C CYS A 154 -4.99 -0.10 -5.39
N GLU A 155 -5.73 0.61 -6.23
CA GLU A 155 -5.22 1.64 -7.11
C GLU A 155 -6.04 2.90 -6.93
N PHE A 156 -5.38 4.00 -6.53
CA PHE A 156 -6.01 5.28 -6.29
C PHE A 156 -5.39 6.37 -7.14
N TYR A 157 -6.20 7.09 -7.90
CA TYR A 157 -5.71 8.17 -8.75
C TYR A 157 -6.77 9.19 -9.16
N SER A 158 -6.31 10.31 -9.71
CA SER A 158 -7.19 11.30 -10.32
C SER A 158 -6.54 11.92 -11.58
N LYS A 159 -6.38 13.23 -11.62
CA LYS A 159 -5.67 13.96 -12.67
C LYS A 159 -4.92 15.14 -12.06
N LEU A 160 -3.73 15.40 -12.52
CA LEU A 160 -2.94 16.57 -12.15
C LEU A 160 -3.43 17.79 -12.92
N ILE A 161 -4.53 18.39 -12.47
CA ILE A 161 -5.07 19.63 -13.03
C ILE A 161 -4.54 20.84 -12.24
N ALA A 162 -4.73 22.04 -12.78
CA ALA A 162 -4.19 23.27 -12.17
C ALA A 162 -4.75 23.56 -10.78
N ASP A 163 -6.04 23.29 -10.56
CA ASP A 163 -6.67 23.39 -9.25
C ASP A 163 -6.36 22.15 -8.41
N LYS A 164 -5.50 22.32 -7.40
CA LYS A 164 -5.07 21.23 -6.50
C LYS A 164 -6.16 20.77 -5.53
N ASP A 165 -7.23 21.53 -5.38
CA ASP A 165 -8.35 21.24 -4.49
C ASP A 165 -9.58 20.68 -5.22
N TYR A 166 -9.51 20.58 -6.55
CA TYR A 166 -10.58 19.99 -7.36
C TYR A 166 -10.86 18.53 -6.99
N TYR A 167 -9.80 17.77 -6.68
CA TYR A 167 -9.87 16.44 -6.06
C TYR A 167 -9.34 16.55 -4.64
N ASP A 168 -9.95 15.86 -3.67
CA ASP A 168 -9.44 15.82 -2.29
C ASP A 168 -8.42 14.69 -2.09
N GLY A 169 -8.21 14.17 -0.89
CA GLY A 169 -7.25 13.10 -0.63
C GLY A 169 -7.61 11.77 -1.29
N LEU A 170 -6.64 10.87 -1.43
CA LEU A 170 -6.90 9.51 -1.93
C LEU A 170 -7.23 8.55 -0.79
N VAL A 171 -6.37 8.48 0.26
CA VAL A 171 -6.64 7.69 1.46
C VAL A 171 -6.24 8.49 2.68
N ASP A 172 -7.23 9.00 3.40
CA ASP A 172 -7.02 9.90 4.54
C ASP A 172 -7.51 9.29 5.86
N LEU A 173 -6.71 9.46 6.92
CA LEU A 173 -6.95 8.96 8.27
C LEU A 173 -7.03 10.12 9.24
N SER A 174 -8.09 10.20 10.06
CA SER A 174 -8.20 11.28 11.05
C SER A 174 -9.06 10.91 12.25
N HIS A 175 -9.14 11.84 13.22
CA HIS A 175 -10.02 11.71 14.39
C HIS A 175 -9.83 10.40 15.16
N ALA A 176 -8.58 10.09 15.54
CA ALA A 176 -8.23 8.87 16.25
C ALA A 176 -8.51 7.56 15.47
N ALA A 177 -8.48 7.60 14.14
CA ALA A 177 -8.37 6.37 13.35
C ALA A 177 -7.13 5.59 13.77
N ASP A 178 -7.21 4.25 13.87
CA ASP A 178 -6.11 3.49 14.47
C ASP A 178 -6.00 2.05 13.93
N PHE A 179 -4.81 1.46 14.05
CA PHE A 179 -4.50 0.11 13.57
C PHE A 179 -4.83 -0.07 12.08
N VAL A 180 -4.31 0.83 11.27
CA VAL A 180 -4.51 0.84 9.82
C VAL A 180 -3.28 0.33 9.09
N THR A 181 -3.48 -0.46 8.05
CA THR A 181 -2.43 -0.85 7.10
C THR A 181 -2.87 -0.56 5.68
N ILE A 182 -1.98 0.08 4.93
CA ILE A 182 -2.12 0.32 3.50
C ILE A 182 -0.94 -0.39 2.83
N SER A 183 -1.24 -1.43 2.05
CA SER A 183 -0.20 -2.29 1.48
C SER A 183 -0.43 -2.56 0.00
N TYR A 184 0.67 -2.78 -0.75
CA TYR A 184 0.66 -3.12 -2.17
C TYR A 184 -0.26 -2.22 -3.00
N THR A 185 -0.45 -0.97 -2.57
CA THR A 185 -1.36 -0.01 -3.20
C THR A 185 -0.59 0.91 -4.14
N TYR A 186 -1.17 1.18 -5.31
CA TYR A 186 -0.64 2.11 -6.29
C TYR A 186 -1.37 3.44 -6.18
N PHE A 187 -0.63 4.51 -5.85
CA PHE A 187 -1.10 5.89 -5.82
C PHE A 187 -0.47 6.66 -6.96
N HIS A 188 -1.27 7.34 -7.79
CA HIS A 188 -0.67 8.09 -8.89
C HIS A 188 -1.50 9.26 -9.40
N ASP A 189 -0.84 10.14 -10.14
CA ASP A 189 -1.43 11.28 -10.84
C ASP A 189 -2.34 12.13 -9.95
N HIS A 190 -1.83 12.51 -8.74
CA HIS A 190 -2.62 13.21 -7.73
C HIS A 190 -1.80 14.23 -6.95
N TRP A 191 -2.45 15.33 -6.48
CA TRP A 191 -1.76 16.39 -5.73
C TRP A 191 -1.57 16.08 -4.25
N LYS A 192 -2.59 15.56 -3.55
CA LYS A 192 -2.68 15.42 -2.08
C LYS A 192 -3.01 13.97 -1.71
N THR A 193 -2.04 13.07 -1.62
CA THR A 193 -2.25 11.63 -1.72
C THR A 193 -2.82 10.98 -0.45
N SER A 194 -2.11 11.09 0.70
CA SER A 194 -2.57 10.44 1.95
C SER A 194 -2.23 11.28 3.16
N LEU A 195 -3.25 11.73 3.89
CA LEU A 195 -3.13 12.52 5.10
C LEU A 195 -3.46 11.69 6.33
N VAL A 196 -2.61 11.74 7.35
CA VAL A 196 -2.82 11.14 8.65
C VAL A 196 -2.84 12.25 9.70
N GLY A 197 -4.02 12.50 10.30
CA GLY A 197 -4.25 13.67 11.18
C GLY A 197 -4.58 14.93 10.38
N HIS A 198 -5.87 15.29 10.36
CA HIS A 198 -6.39 16.34 9.46
C HIS A 198 -6.04 17.76 9.87
N SER A 199 -5.75 18.03 11.14
CA SER A 199 -5.51 19.37 11.65
C SER A 199 -4.50 19.38 12.78
N GLU A 200 -3.75 20.47 12.93
CA GLU A 200 -2.75 20.67 13.98
C GLU A 200 -3.36 20.87 15.38
N ASN A 201 -4.60 21.35 15.45
CA ASN A 201 -5.30 21.57 16.71
C ASN A 201 -6.09 20.34 17.22
N ASN A 202 -5.99 19.18 16.53
CA ASN A 202 -6.71 17.97 16.90
C ASN A 202 -5.92 17.03 17.84
N GLY A 203 -4.81 17.49 18.40
CA GLY A 203 -3.90 16.69 19.21
C GLY A 203 -4.55 16.01 20.43
N ALA A 204 -5.56 16.64 21.05
CA ALA A 204 -6.29 16.05 22.17
C ALA A 204 -7.00 14.73 21.78
N LYS A 205 -7.39 14.58 20.52
CA LYS A 205 -8.06 13.39 20.02
C LYS A 205 -7.12 12.41 19.31
N ASP A 206 -6.15 12.92 18.58
CA ASP A 206 -5.29 12.10 17.70
C ASP A 206 -4.05 11.56 18.41
N SER A 207 -3.54 12.23 19.48
CA SER A 207 -2.37 11.74 20.21
C SER A 207 -2.63 10.38 20.86
N GLY A 208 -1.69 9.44 20.67
CA GLY A 208 -1.83 8.06 21.16
C GLY A 208 -2.63 7.13 20.23
N HIS A 209 -3.15 7.67 19.15
CA HIS A 209 -3.82 6.97 18.05
C HIS A 209 -3.04 7.13 16.74
N LEU A 210 -3.69 6.94 15.59
CA LEU A 210 -3.13 7.08 14.26
C LEU A 210 -1.90 6.17 14.03
N ARG A 211 -1.98 4.91 14.51
CA ARG A 211 -0.99 3.89 14.18
C ARG A 211 -1.24 3.38 12.78
N VAL A 212 -0.29 3.61 11.88
CA VAL A 212 -0.44 3.28 10.47
C VAL A 212 0.81 2.61 9.88
N THR A 213 0.60 1.61 9.05
CA THR A 213 1.64 0.99 8.23
C THR A 213 1.39 1.27 6.76
N TYR A 214 2.43 1.71 6.06
CA TYR A 214 2.50 1.76 4.60
C TYR A 214 3.58 0.78 4.13
N ALA A 215 3.18 -0.27 3.42
CA ALA A 215 4.09 -1.33 3.03
C ALA A 215 3.95 -1.72 1.56
N HIS A 216 5.07 -1.83 0.84
CA HIS A 216 5.09 -2.24 -0.56
C HIS A 216 4.23 -1.36 -1.49
N ASN A 217 4.07 -0.08 -1.17
CA ASN A 217 3.26 0.84 -1.97
C ASN A 217 4.08 1.48 -3.09
N TYR A 218 3.43 1.73 -4.20
CA TYR A 218 3.98 2.48 -5.31
C TYR A 218 3.30 3.84 -5.42
N TRP A 219 4.12 4.90 -5.44
CA TRP A 219 3.68 6.29 -5.54
C TRP A 219 4.32 6.89 -6.79
N ALA A 220 3.51 7.34 -7.75
CA ALA A 220 4.03 7.91 -9.00
C ALA A 220 3.29 9.18 -9.41
N ASN A 221 4.02 10.19 -9.85
CA ASN A 221 3.46 11.46 -10.31
C ASN A 221 2.54 12.10 -9.26
N CYS A 222 2.96 12.15 -8.00
CA CYS A 222 2.18 12.73 -6.92
C CYS A 222 2.80 14.05 -6.44
N GLY A 223 1.95 15.00 -6.04
CA GLY A 223 2.42 16.30 -5.55
C GLY A 223 3.00 16.17 -4.15
N SER A 224 2.23 15.65 -3.21
CA SER A 224 2.63 15.55 -1.80
C SER A 224 1.86 14.47 -1.03
N ARG A 225 2.19 14.32 0.26
CA ARG A 225 1.53 13.40 1.20
C ARG A 225 1.68 11.93 0.82
N GLY A 226 2.91 11.49 0.70
CA GLY A 226 3.23 10.09 0.45
C GLY A 226 3.83 9.30 1.63
N PRO A 227 3.27 9.27 2.87
CA PRO A 227 2.15 10.03 3.45
C PRO A 227 2.58 11.33 4.17
N SER A 228 1.60 12.10 4.68
CA SER A 228 1.83 13.19 5.64
C SER A 228 1.16 12.89 6.97
N LEU A 229 1.97 12.82 8.06
CA LEU A 229 1.51 12.38 9.38
C LEU A 229 1.59 13.49 10.43
N ARG A 230 0.55 13.61 11.26
CA ARG A 230 0.53 14.34 12.52
C ARG A 230 0.23 13.41 13.69
N PHE A 231 0.84 13.65 14.86
CA PHE A 231 0.60 12.97 16.15
C PHE A 231 0.88 11.48 16.20
N GLY A 232 0.65 10.77 15.10
CA GLY A 232 0.58 9.32 15.02
C GLY A 232 1.94 8.61 15.06
N THR A 233 1.87 7.29 14.96
CA THR A 233 3.01 6.38 14.83
C THR A 233 2.94 5.69 13.48
N GLY A 234 3.90 5.99 12.61
CA GLY A 234 3.97 5.44 11.26
C GLY A 234 5.09 4.41 11.07
N HIS A 235 4.86 3.41 10.25
CA HIS A 235 5.89 2.53 9.72
C HIS A 235 5.75 2.47 8.20
N VAL A 236 6.76 2.95 7.48
CA VAL A 236 6.79 3.01 6.01
C VAL A 236 7.95 2.16 5.51
N TYR A 237 7.66 1.09 4.79
CA TYR A 237 8.71 0.21 4.31
C TYR A 237 8.44 -0.42 2.94
N ASN A 238 9.52 -0.78 2.25
CA ASN A 238 9.50 -1.41 0.93
C ASN A 238 8.65 -0.65 -0.09
N SER A 239 8.61 0.69 -0.02
CA SER A 239 7.79 1.50 -0.93
C SER A 239 8.64 2.21 -1.97
N TYR A 240 8.10 2.38 -3.16
CA TYR A 240 8.74 3.06 -4.27
C TYR A 240 8.05 4.39 -4.57
N TYR A 241 8.84 5.46 -4.58
CA TYR A 241 8.41 6.82 -4.87
C TYR A 241 9.04 7.30 -6.17
N LEU A 242 8.21 7.73 -7.12
CA LEU A 242 8.64 8.16 -8.44
C LEU A 242 7.98 9.49 -8.81
N ASN A 243 8.77 10.49 -9.21
CA ASN A 243 8.27 11.80 -9.68
C ASN A 243 7.34 12.47 -8.65
N MET A 244 7.84 12.83 -7.47
CA MET A 244 7.07 13.54 -6.44
C MET A 244 7.75 14.85 -6.02
N ASN A 245 6.95 15.85 -5.67
CA ASN A 245 7.51 17.07 -5.09
C ASN A 245 7.91 16.84 -3.62
N SER A 246 7.03 16.25 -2.81
CA SER A 246 7.30 15.92 -1.41
C SER A 246 6.71 14.57 -1.08
N ALA A 247 7.54 13.64 -0.62
CA ALA A 247 7.07 12.29 -0.31
C ALA A 247 6.58 12.19 1.14
N ILE A 248 7.41 11.80 2.10
CA ILE A 248 7.00 11.58 3.48
C ILE A 248 7.16 12.88 4.27
N ASN A 249 6.08 13.36 4.89
CA ASN A 249 6.08 14.53 5.76
C ASN A 249 5.61 14.15 7.18
N THR A 250 6.42 14.47 8.19
CA THR A 250 6.13 14.17 9.60
C THR A 250 6.01 15.45 10.41
N ARG A 251 4.92 15.65 11.14
CA ARG A 251 4.54 16.87 11.83
C ARG A 251 3.96 16.60 13.21
N GLN A 252 3.81 17.62 14.05
CA GLN A 252 3.08 17.54 15.32
C GLN A 252 3.49 16.33 16.17
N ASN A 253 4.80 16.18 16.43
CA ASN A 253 5.37 15.09 17.23
C ASN A 253 5.13 13.67 16.69
N ALA A 254 4.64 13.51 15.47
CA ALA A 254 4.52 12.17 14.87
C ALA A 254 5.87 11.45 14.88
N GLN A 255 5.85 10.13 15.01
CA GLN A 255 7.04 9.28 14.99
C GLN A 255 6.93 8.32 13.81
N VAL A 256 7.89 8.33 12.90
CA VAL A 256 7.85 7.47 11.71
C VAL A 256 9.14 6.65 11.60
N LEU A 257 9.00 5.34 11.47
CA LEU A 257 10.07 4.44 11.07
C LEU A 257 10.00 4.24 9.55
N ILE A 258 11.09 4.49 8.85
CA ILE A 258 11.14 4.50 7.38
C ILE A 258 12.27 3.57 6.93
N GLN A 259 11.92 2.43 6.32
CA GLN A 259 12.89 1.38 6.03
C GLN A 259 12.79 0.84 4.60
N SER A 260 13.94 0.65 3.96
CA SER A 260 14.00 -0.08 2.69
C SER A 260 13.07 0.50 1.61
N ASN A 261 13.09 1.83 1.46
CA ASN A 261 12.33 2.53 0.42
C ASN A 261 13.26 3.12 -0.64
N VAL A 262 12.71 3.43 -1.82
CA VAL A 262 13.44 4.09 -2.91
C VAL A 262 12.69 5.33 -3.35
N PHE A 263 13.43 6.44 -3.47
CA PHE A 263 12.92 7.74 -3.92
C PHE A 263 13.63 8.13 -5.21
N LYS A 264 12.94 8.09 -6.33
CA LYS A 264 13.49 8.43 -7.65
C LYS A 264 12.80 9.65 -8.22
N ASN A 265 13.60 10.65 -8.57
CA ASN A 265 13.09 11.93 -9.07
C ASN A 265 12.06 12.56 -8.08
N VAL A 266 12.44 12.59 -6.80
CA VAL A 266 11.67 13.19 -5.70
C VAL A 266 12.40 14.45 -5.24
N THR A 267 11.69 15.57 -5.12
CA THR A 267 12.33 16.84 -4.72
C THR A 267 12.71 16.83 -3.24
N VAL A 268 11.81 16.34 -2.37
CA VAL A 268 12.06 16.18 -0.92
C VAL A 268 11.56 14.81 -0.49
N SER A 269 12.47 13.94 -0.05
CA SER A 269 12.13 12.56 0.30
C SER A 269 11.45 12.43 1.65
N ILE A 270 12.03 13.03 2.69
CA ILE A 270 11.53 13.00 4.07
C ILE A 270 11.64 14.41 4.64
N THR A 271 10.56 14.92 5.19
CA THR A 271 10.50 16.31 5.66
C THR A 271 9.63 16.49 6.92
N THR A 272 9.71 17.67 7.51
CA THR A 272 8.84 18.16 8.58
C THR A 272 8.30 19.56 8.27
N GLN A 273 7.95 19.80 7.00
CA GLN A 273 7.43 21.08 6.50
C GLN A 273 5.94 21.29 6.83
N ASP A 274 5.49 22.53 6.67
CA ASP A 274 4.09 22.96 6.82
C ASP A 274 3.52 22.73 8.22
N SER A 275 4.33 22.91 9.27
CA SER A 275 3.92 22.81 10.67
C SER A 275 4.92 23.54 11.58
N ASP A 276 4.41 24.25 12.59
CA ASP A 276 5.26 24.87 13.61
C ASP A 276 5.89 23.84 14.56
N ILE A 277 5.26 22.69 14.72
CA ILE A 277 5.75 21.61 15.54
C ILE A 277 6.23 20.47 14.64
N VAL A 278 7.52 20.17 14.71
CA VAL A 278 8.15 19.10 13.92
C VAL A 278 7.60 17.73 14.29
N GLY A 279 7.67 16.79 13.36
CA GLY A 279 7.63 15.37 13.63
C GLY A 279 9.02 14.77 13.48
N TYR A 280 9.14 13.47 13.64
CA TYR A 280 10.41 12.75 13.73
C TYR A 280 10.41 11.55 12.81
N ALA A 281 11.56 11.25 12.21
CA ALA A 281 11.74 10.09 11.36
C ALA A 281 13.03 9.35 11.73
N ASN A 282 12.97 8.02 11.83
CA ASN A 282 14.15 7.18 11.81
C ASN A 282 14.21 6.45 10.46
N ALA A 283 15.17 6.83 9.63
CA ALA A 283 15.32 6.36 8.25
C ALA A 283 16.50 5.39 8.14
N LEU A 284 16.21 4.13 7.78
CA LEU A 284 17.19 3.04 7.73
C LEU A 284 17.10 2.32 6.37
N ASP A 285 18.24 2.08 5.72
CA ASP A 285 18.31 1.38 4.42
C ASP A 285 17.35 1.97 3.37
N ASN A 286 17.41 3.29 3.15
CA ASN A 286 16.62 3.93 2.08
C ASN A 286 17.55 4.47 1.00
N ASP A 287 17.17 4.33 -0.27
CA ASP A 287 17.76 5.05 -1.39
C ASP A 287 16.96 6.35 -1.61
N LEU A 288 17.52 7.46 -1.14
CA LEU A 288 16.88 8.78 -1.25
C LEU A 288 17.00 9.41 -2.65
N GLY A 289 17.74 8.80 -3.57
CA GLY A 289 17.93 9.32 -4.92
C GLY A 289 18.58 10.72 -4.97
N GLY A 290 19.35 11.09 -3.93
CA GLY A 290 19.92 12.43 -3.76
C GLY A 290 18.96 13.47 -3.16
N ALA A 291 17.69 13.14 -2.91
CA ALA A 291 16.74 14.04 -2.27
C ALA A 291 17.01 14.18 -0.75
N PRO A 292 16.75 15.36 -0.15
CA PRO A 292 17.04 15.58 1.27
C PRO A 292 16.08 14.81 2.20
N ASN A 293 16.64 14.41 3.35
CA ASN A 293 15.89 14.11 4.57
C ASN A 293 16.13 15.25 5.58
N THR A 294 15.10 16.03 5.87
CA THR A 294 15.18 17.19 6.78
C THR A 294 14.48 16.93 8.12
N ALA A 295 13.85 15.78 8.32
CA ALA A 295 13.19 15.45 9.58
C ALA A 295 14.23 15.06 10.65
N PRO A 296 14.06 15.55 11.89
CA PRO A 296 14.89 15.11 13.00
C PRO A 296 14.73 13.60 13.28
N VAL A 297 15.79 12.99 13.81
CA VAL A 297 15.76 11.55 14.15
C VAL A 297 14.76 11.28 15.25
N GLY A 298 13.89 10.30 15.03
CA GLY A 298 12.86 9.87 15.96
C GLY A 298 13.31 8.74 16.90
N LYS A 299 12.40 8.34 17.80
CA LYS A 299 12.65 7.31 18.82
C LYS A 299 12.32 5.89 18.36
N LEU A 300 11.63 5.71 17.23
CA LEU A 300 11.28 4.38 16.74
C LEU A 300 12.53 3.67 16.20
N THR A 301 12.61 2.38 16.47
CA THR A 301 13.69 1.48 16.01
C THR A 301 13.10 0.31 15.22
N ALA A 302 13.94 -0.51 14.60
CA ALA A 302 13.50 -1.71 13.88
C ALA A 302 12.71 -2.71 14.76
N SER A 303 12.88 -2.67 16.09
CA SER A 303 12.14 -3.48 17.04
C SER A 303 10.85 -2.83 17.58
N SER A 304 10.53 -1.61 17.16
CA SER A 304 9.33 -0.89 17.63
C SER A 304 8.01 -1.40 17.07
N PRO A 305 7.91 -1.86 15.78
CA PRO A 305 6.67 -2.41 15.27
C PRO A 305 6.24 -3.67 16.06
N PRO A 306 4.97 -3.76 16.52
CA PRO A 306 4.49 -4.90 17.31
C PRO A 306 4.04 -6.09 16.45
N TYR A 307 4.50 -6.19 15.22
CA TYR A 307 4.17 -7.23 14.25
C TYR A 307 5.43 -7.67 13.49
N ALA A 308 5.39 -8.88 12.93
CA ALA A 308 6.44 -9.36 12.06
C ALA A 308 6.39 -8.69 10.68
N TYR A 309 7.53 -8.37 10.11
CA TYR A 309 7.68 -7.83 8.77
C TYR A 309 9.01 -8.24 8.15
N SER A 310 9.12 -8.12 6.83
CA SER A 310 10.35 -8.44 6.09
C SER A 310 10.74 -7.28 5.19
N LEU A 311 12.01 -6.94 5.18
CA LEU A 311 12.56 -5.92 4.31
C LEU A 311 13.09 -6.54 3.01
N LEU A 312 12.76 -5.92 1.88
CA LEU A 312 13.31 -6.30 0.58
C LEU A 312 14.81 -5.92 0.44
N GLY A 313 15.22 -4.87 1.16
CA GLY A 313 16.43 -4.12 0.87
C GLY A 313 16.18 -3.07 -0.23
N SER A 314 16.64 -1.83 0.00
CA SER A 314 16.37 -0.70 -0.92
C SER A 314 16.78 -1.02 -2.37
N SER A 315 17.85 -1.78 -2.58
CA SER A 315 18.35 -2.16 -3.92
C SER A 315 17.36 -3.01 -4.75
N LYS A 316 16.37 -3.66 -4.13
CA LYS A 316 15.40 -4.52 -4.81
C LYS A 316 14.03 -3.85 -5.01
N VAL A 317 13.74 -2.78 -4.28
CA VAL A 317 12.42 -2.14 -4.24
C VAL A 317 11.95 -1.67 -5.61
N ALA A 318 12.81 -0.93 -6.33
CA ALA A 318 12.44 -0.37 -7.64
C ALA A 318 12.13 -1.42 -8.71
N ALA A 319 12.77 -2.60 -8.63
CA ALA A 319 12.51 -3.70 -9.56
C ALA A 319 11.28 -4.54 -9.17
N THR A 320 10.91 -4.55 -7.89
CA THR A 320 9.89 -5.46 -7.35
C THR A 320 8.52 -4.78 -7.20
N VAL A 321 8.49 -3.64 -6.51
CA VAL A 321 7.24 -3.02 -6.05
C VAL A 321 6.31 -2.57 -7.17
N PRO A 322 6.76 -1.94 -8.28
CA PRO A 322 5.86 -1.53 -9.35
C PRO A 322 5.12 -2.69 -10.03
N GLY A 323 5.71 -3.89 -10.02
CA GLY A 323 5.08 -5.09 -10.54
C GLY A 323 4.03 -5.72 -9.62
N GLN A 324 4.07 -5.40 -8.33
CA GLN A 324 3.22 -6.00 -7.29
C GLN A 324 2.10 -5.07 -6.82
N ALA A 325 2.33 -3.76 -6.77
CA ALA A 325 1.34 -2.79 -6.29
C ALA A 325 0.21 -2.54 -7.30
N GLY A 326 -0.97 -2.21 -6.77
CA GLY A 326 -2.17 -1.92 -7.55
C GLY A 326 -3.21 -3.05 -7.54
N ALA A 327 -4.34 -2.81 -8.19
CA ALA A 327 -5.48 -3.73 -8.27
C ALA A 327 -5.21 -4.89 -9.24
N ARG A 328 -4.34 -5.83 -8.87
CA ARG A 328 -3.80 -6.91 -9.72
C ARG A 328 -4.17 -8.32 -9.28
N LEU A 329 -4.89 -8.46 -8.17
CA LEU A 329 -5.23 -9.77 -7.64
C LEU A 329 -6.27 -10.48 -8.51
N THR A 330 -6.14 -11.81 -8.56
CA THR A 330 -7.17 -12.72 -9.08
C THR A 330 -7.66 -13.61 -7.94
N PHE A 331 -8.98 -13.85 -7.87
CA PHE A 331 -9.63 -14.61 -6.81
C PHE A 331 -10.23 -15.91 -7.35
#